data_6302c3968e216e1314793e4178011711
#
_entry.id   6302c3968e216e1314793e4178011711
#
_cell.length_a   1.000
_cell.length_b   1.000
_cell.length_c   1.000
_cell.angle_alpha   90.00
_cell.angle_beta   90.00
_cell.angle_gamma   90.00
#
_symmetry.space_group_name_H-M   'P 1'
#
loop_
_entity.id
_entity.type
_entity.pdbx_description
1 polymer ?
#
loop_
_entity_poly.entity_id
_entity_poly.type
_entity_poly.pdbx_seq_one_letter_code
_entity_poly.pdbx_strand_id
1 'polypeptide(L)'
;MKFELFYPQWKDRAVTFSYDDGQIFDRRLVDIFNKYNLKATFHLNSGTLDTEGFIKTQELKSLYQGHEIACHGVAHEYPTHLSQERLVQEFYQDRCSLERETGRIIRGCSYAFGEYDERVINTLKNLGFAYSRTVESTGNFRIPEDFMRWTPSCHHNDAFRGIAEKFLHKPDYQKLPLLY
;
A
#
# COMPACT_ATOMS: atom_id res chain seq x y z
N MET A 1 -16.24 30.76 -6.80
CA MET A 1 -14.78 30.59 -6.79
C MET A 1 -14.51 29.16 -7.24
N LYS A 2 -13.69 28.95 -8.28
CA LYS A 2 -13.36 27.61 -8.80
C LYS A 2 -11.99 27.26 -8.23
N PHE A 3 -11.90 26.16 -7.48
CA PHE A 3 -10.62 25.66 -6.97
C PHE A 3 -10.13 24.55 -7.90
N GLU A 4 -8.87 24.61 -8.27
CA GLU A 4 -8.19 23.55 -9.00
C GLU A 4 -7.19 22.90 -8.04
N LEU A 5 -7.20 21.57 -7.98
CA LEU A 5 -6.30 20.77 -7.15
C LEU A 5 -5.27 20.12 -8.06
N PHE A 6 -4.01 20.11 -7.61
CA PHE A 6 -2.90 19.45 -8.30
C PHE A 6 -2.12 18.55 -7.35
N TYR A 7 -1.51 17.51 -7.89
CA TYR A 7 -0.46 16.77 -7.19
C TYR A 7 0.80 17.63 -7.05
N PRO A 8 1.77 17.23 -6.22
CA PRO A 8 3.02 17.95 -6.10
C PRO A 8 3.64 18.30 -7.46
N GLN A 9 4.31 19.46 -7.54
CA GLN A 9 4.91 19.98 -8.78
C GLN A 9 3.88 20.31 -9.91
N TRP A 10 2.64 20.65 -9.52
CA TRP A 10 1.58 21.03 -10.47
C TRP A 10 1.19 19.92 -11.45
N LYS A 11 1.36 18.65 -11.02
CA LYS A 11 0.96 17.51 -11.84
C LYS A 11 -0.55 17.29 -11.74
N ASP A 12 -1.15 17.00 -12.87
CA ASP A 12 -2.58 16.66 -13.00
C ASP A 12 -2.87 15.18 -12.77
N ARG A 13 -1.82 14.36 -12.72
CA ARG A 13 -1.90 12.89 -12.55
C ARG A 13 -0.83 12.37 -11.61
N ALA A 14 -1.14 11.27 -10.95
CA ALA A 14 -0.18 10.50 -10.17
C ALA A 14 -0.33 9.01 -10.43
N VAL A 15 0.78 8.30 -10.35
CA VAL A 15 0.84 6.83 -10.36
C VAL A 15 1.51 6.40 -9.09
N THR A 16 0.94 5.44 -8.41
CA THR A 16 1.56 4.77 -7.27
C THR A 16 1.48 3.26 -7.45
N PHE A 17 2.42 2.56 -6.86
CA PHE A 17 2.53 1.11 -6.92
C PHE A 17 2.48 0.57 -5.49
N SER A 18 1.81 -0.56 -5.32
CA SER A 18 1.62 -1.19 -4.02
C SER A 18 1.83 -2.70 -4.14
N TYR A 19 2.70 -3.24 -3.29
CA TYR A 19 3.07 -4.66 -3.27
C TYR A 19 3.08 -5.18 -1.84
N ASP A 20 2.72 -6.45 -1.68
CA ASP A 20 2.52 -7.07 -0.39
C ASP A 20 3.57 -8.15 -0.09
N ASP A 21 3.59 -8.60 1.16
CA ASP A 21 4.26 -9.75 1.74
C ASP A 21 5.75 -9.59 2.05
N GLY A 22 6.50 -8.77 1.34
CA GLY A 22 7.95 -8.66 1.56
C GLY A 22 8.72 -9.91 1.10
N GLN A 23 8.35 -10.51 -0.03
CA GLN A 23 9.05 -11.65 -0.59
C GLN A 23 10.38 -11.22 -1.22
N ILE A 24 11.31 -12.17 -1.38
CA ILE A 24 12.65 -11.92 -1.95
C ILE A 24 12.62 -11.27 -3.34
N PHE A 25 11.50 -11.37 -4.05
CA PHE A 25 11.31 -10.75 -5.37
C PHE A 25 11.27 -9.22 -5.30
N ASP A 26 11.03 -8.64 -4.12
CA ASP A 26 11.07 -7.19 -3.90
C ASP A 26 12.44 -6.60 -4.23
N ARG A 27 13.54 -7.35 -4.06
CA ARG A 27 14.88 -6.89 -4.45
C ARG A 27 14.93 -6.49 -5.92
N ARG A 28 14.42 -7.37 -6.79
CA ARG A 28 14.35 -7.10 -8.24
C ARG A 28 13.36 -5.97 -8.57
N LEU A 29 12.24 -5.95 -7.88
CA LEU A 29 11.19 -4.96 -8.09
C LEU A 29 11.67 -3.55 -7.71
N VAL A 30 12.35 -3.41 -6.58
CA VAL A 30 12.97 -2.16 -6.13
C VAL A 30 14.03 -1.68 -7.12
N ASP A 31 14.87 -2.57 -7.63
CA ASP A 31 15.87 -2.24 -8.66
C ASP A 31 15.20 -1.66 -9.92
N ILE A 32 14.08 -2.25 -10.35
CA ILE A 32 13.29 -1.75 -11.49
C ILE A 32 12.74 -0.37 -11.19
N PHE A 33 12.09 -0.17 -10.03
CA PHE A 33 11.53 1.13 -9.67
C PHE A 33 12.61 2.21 -9.56
N ASN A 34 13.74 1.92 -8.94
CA ASN A 34 14.85 2.84 -8.83
C ASN A 34 15.44 3.21 -10.20
N LYS A 35 15.59 2.23 -11.09
CA LYS A 35 16.08 2.44 -12.46
C LYS A 35 15.21 3.44 -13.24
N TYR A 36 13.90 3.41 -13.03
CA TYR A 36 12.95 4.30 -13.72
C TYR A 36 12.50 5.50 -12.86
N ASN A 37 13.14 5.73 -11.72
CA ASN A 37 12.79 6.78 -10.76
C ASN A 37 11.31 6.75 -10.34
N LEU A 38 10.77 5.55 -10.18
CA LEU A 38 9.41 5.31 -9.69
C LEU A 38 9.42 5.08 -8.19
N LYS A 39 8.29 5.35 -7.52
CA LYS A 39 8.10 5.11 -6.11
C LYS A 39 6.98 4.09 -5.91
N ALA A 40 7.12 3.30 -4.84
CA ALA A 40 6.15 2.27 -4.47
C ALA A 40 5.97 2.22 -2.96
N THR A 41 4.88 1.63 -2.52
CA THR A 41 4.62 1.21 -1.15
C THR A 41 4.77 -0.31 -1.06
N PHE A 42 5.55 -0.77 -0.09
CA PHE A 42 5.72 -2.19 0.21
C PHE A 42 5.07 -2.48 1.56
N HIS A 43 4.03 -3.30 1.53
CA HIS A 43 3.30 -3.72 2.72
C HIS A 43 3.90 -5.02 3.24
N LEU A 44 4.51 -4.97 4.39
CA LEU A 44 5.32 -6.06 4.93
C LEU A 44 4.62 -6.76 6.10
N ASN A 45 4.85 -8.06 6.22
CA ASN A 45 4.48 -8.85 7.38
C ASN A 45 5.72 -9.02 8.27
N SER A 46 5.75 -8.38 9.44
CA SER A 46 6.94 -8.44 10.29
C SER A 46 7.24 -9.84 10.83
N GLY A 47 6.25 -10.71 10.92
CA GLY A 47 6.44 -12.08 11.38
C GLY A 47 6.99 -13.05 10.33
N THR A 48 6.98 -12.67 9.04
CA THR A 48 7.57 -13.49 7.97
C THR A 48 9.00 -13.11 7.63
N LEU A 49 9.45 -11.93 8.07
CA LEU A 49 10.83 -11.49 7.86
C LEU A 49 11.83 -12.54 8.40
N ASP A 50 12.99 -12.62 7.76
CA ASP A 50 14.06 -13.56 8.05
C ASP A 50 13.75 -15.04 7.79
N THR A 51 12.54 -15.38 7.38
CA THR A 51 12.19 -16.73 6.95
C THR A 51 12.58 -16.99 5.49
N GLU A 52 12.57 -18.26 5.09
CA GLU A 52 12.90 -18.63 3.71
C GLU A 52 11.90 -18.03 2.72
N GLY A 53 12.40 -17.42 1.65
CA GLY A 53 11.58 -16.77 0.63
C GLY A 53 11.21 -15.30 0.91
N PHE A 54 11.57 -14.76 2.09
CA PHE A 54 11.25 -13.40 2.49
C PHE A 54 12.50 -12.52 2.69
N ILE A 55 12.27 -11.21 2.71
CA ILE A 55 13.30 -10.20 2.93
C ILE A 55 13.85 -10.32 4.37
N LYS A 56 15.14 -10.04 4.52
CA LYS A 56 15.79 -10.02 5.82
C LYS A 56 15.56 -8.69 6.54
N THR A 57 15.33 -8.73 7.84
CA THR A 57 15.16 -7.54 8.70
C THR A 57 16.29 -6.52 8.50
N GLN A 58 17.53 -6.98 8.43
CA GLN A 58 18.71 -6.12 8.22
C GLN A 58 18.73 -5.39 6.88
N GLU A 59 17.97 -5.83 5.88
CA GLU A 59 17.88 -5.23 4.54
C GLU A 59 16.86 -4.09 4.47
N LEU A 60 15.88 -4.02 5.39
CA LEU A 60 14.72 -3.14 5.28
C LEU A 60 15.11 -1.68 5.01
N LYS A 61 16.06 -1.13 5.75
CA LYS A 61 16.47 0.29 5.61
C LYS A 61 17.10 0.58 4.26
N SER A 62 17.97 -0.29 3.80
CA SER A 62 18.71 -0.09 2.55
C SER A 62 17.89 -0.44 1.33
N LEU A 63 17.21 -1.58 1.35
CA LEU A 63 16.41 -2.06 0.24
C LEU A 63 15.29 -1.08 -0.11
N TYR A 64 14.48 -0.70 0.88
CA TYR A 64 13.34 0.18 0.64
C TYR A 64 13.66 1.67 0.78
N GLN A 65 14.93 2.06 0.62
CA GLN A 65 15.31 3.47 0.67
C GLN A 65 14.63 4.24 -0.46
N GLY A 66 13.87 5.28 -0.10
CA GLY A 66 13.13 6.10 -1.05
C GLY A 66 11.76 5.53 -1.48
N HIS A 67 11.37 4.37 -0.95
CA HIS A 67 10.04 3.78 -1.04
C HIS A 67 9.32 3.86 0.30
N GLU A 68 8.01 3.75 0.30
CA GLU A 68 7.22 3.63 1.52
C GLU A 68 7.23 2.18 2.01
N ILE A 69 7.29 2.00 3.33
CA ILE A 69 6.99 0.74 4.01
C ILE A 69 5.68 0.91 4.74
N ALA A 70 4.79 -0.05 4.62
CA ALA A 70 3.49 -0.11 5.26
C ALA A 70 3.27 -1.48 5.90
N CYS A 71 2.24 -1.61 6.74
CA CYS A 71 1.88 -2.85 7.42
C CYS A 71 1.05 -3.78 6.55
N HIS A 72 1.19 -5.11 6.79
CA HIS A 72 0.31 -6.13 6.24
C HIS A 72 -0.13 -7.16 7.30
N GLY A 73 0.04 -6.81 8.58
CA GLY A 73 -0.14 -7.69 9.72
C GLY A 73 1.12 -8.50 10.04
N VAL A 74 1.21 -9.00 11.26
CA VAL A 74 2.37 -9.81 11.69
C VAL A 74 2.42 -11.14 10.94
N ALA A 75 1.29 -11.87 10.92
CA ALA A 75 1.22 -13.25 10.46
C ALA A 75 0.33 -13.47 9.23
N HIS A 76 -0.10 -12.37 8.57
CA HIS A 76 -0.99 -12.45 7.41
C HIS A 76 -2.29 -13.21 7.70
N GLU A 77 -2.90 -12.98 8.85
CA GLU A 77 -4.16 -13.62 9.24
C GLU A 77 -5.37 -12.89 8.62
N TYR A 78 -6.51 -13.60 8.49
CA TYR A 78 -7.78 -13.00 8.06
C TYR A 78 -8.30 -12.01 9.11
N PRO A 79 -8.30 -10.69 8.89
CA PRO A 79 -8.60 -9.72 9.95
C PRO A 79 -10.01 -9.84 10.51
N THR A 80 -10.98 -10.23 9.68
CA THR A 80 -12.39 -10.39 10.07
C THR A 80 -12.63 -11.61 10.97
N HIS A 81 -11.73 -12.60 10.97
CA HIS A 81 -11.82 -13.80 11.77
C HIS A 81 -11.16 -13.67 13.15
N LEU A 82 -10.37 -12.63 13.36
CA LEU A 82 -9.65 -12.42 14.61
C LEU A 82 -10.56 -11.88 15.72
N SER A 83 -10.29 -12.29 16.97
CA SER A 83 -10.85 -11.57 18.12
C SER A 83 -10.37 -10.12 18.14
N GLN A 84 -11.05 -9.24 18.89
CA GLN A 84 -10.65 -7.84 18.98
C GLN A 84 -9.22 -7.69 19.50
N GLU A 85 -8.85 -8.45 20.52
CA GLU A 85 -7.51 -8.45 21.10
C GLU A 85 -6.46 -8.88 20.07
N ARG A 86 -6.71 -9.99 19.36
CA ARG A 86 -5.80 -10.53 18.35
C ARG A 86 -5.65 -9.58 17.16
N LEU A 87 -6.73 -8.92 16.74
CA LEU A 87 -6.71 -7.92 15.68
C LEU A 87 -5.81 -6.72 16.04
N VAL A 88 -5.94 -6.23 17.27
CA VAL A 88 -5.05 -5.15 17.77
C VAL A 88 -3.60 -5.62 17.76
N GLN A 89 -3.31 -6.82 18.26
CA GLN A 89 -1.95 -7.37 18.29
C GLN A 89 -1.38 -7.49 16.87
N GLU A 90 -2.16 -8.03 15.93
CA GLU A 90 -1.74 -8.29 14.56
C GLU A 90 -1.25 -7.01 13.86
N PHE A 91 -1.96 -5.90 13.98
CA PHE A 91 -1.57 -4.66 13.31
C PHE A 91 -0.67 -3.75 14.16
N TYR A 92 -0.87 -3.69 15.47
CA TYR A 92 -0.06 -2.84 16.33
C TYR A 92 1.37 -3.36 16.47
N GLN A 93 1.54 -4.66 16.68
CA GLN A 93 2.87 -5.26 16.79
C GLN A 93 3.61 -5.21 15.45
N ASP A 94 2.92 -5.42 14.33
CA ASP A 94 3.48 -5.28 12.99
C ASP A 94 4.08 -3.88 12.81
N ARG A 95 3.27 -2.85 13.05
CA ARG A 95 3.74 -1.46 12.97
C ARG A 95 4.92 -1.20 13.88
N CYS A 96 4.83 -1.55 15.17
CA CYS A 96 5.92 -1.33 16.13
C CYS A 96 7.23 -2.02 15.70
N SER A 97 7.12 -3.23 15.16
CA SER A 97 8.29 -3.97 14.65
C SER A 97 8.91 -3.28 13.45
N LEU A 98 8.11 -2.94 12.45
CA LEU A 98 8.59 -2.27 11.25
C LEU A 98 9.14 -0.85 11.55
N GLU A 99 8.51 -0.08 12.45
CA GLU A 99 8.99 1.23 12.89
C GLU A 99 10.34 1.12 13.62
N ARG A 100 10.49 0.13 14.49
CA ARG A 100 11.74 -0.11 15.22
C ARG A 100 12.88 -0.45 14.26
N GLU A 101 12.65 -1.35 13.32
CA GLU A 101 13.68 -1.81 12.38
C GLU A 101 14.04 -0.75 11.33
N THR A 102 13.08 0.07 10.91
CA THR A 102 13.31 1.07 9.87
C THR A 102 13.66 2.45 10.40
N GLY A 103 13.23 2.80 11.61
CA GLY A 103 13.29 4.15 12.16
C GLY A 103 12.33 5.13 11.50
N ARG A 104 11.31 4.63 10.77
CA ARG A 104 10.32 5.43 10.05
C ARG A 104 8.97 5.34 10.75
N ILE A 105 8.15 6.39 10.62
CA ILE A 105 6.76 6.37 11.05
C ILE A 105 5.93 5.66 9.98
N ILE A 106 5.18 4.62 10.38
CA ILE A 106 4.34 3.82 9.48
C ILE A 106 2.88 4.16 9.73
N ARG A 107 2.18 4.57 8.68
CA ARG A 107 0.79 5.04 8.72
C ARG A 107 -0.15 4.29 7.80
N GLY A 108 0.39 3.51 6.87
CA GLY A 108 -0.39 2.75 5.90
C GLY A 108 -0.46 1.27 6.24
N CYS A 109 -1.50 0.62 5.77
CA CYS A 109 -1.55 -0.83 5.71
C CYS A 109 -2.29 -1.34 4.47
N SER A 110 -2.28 -2.65 4.27
CA SER A 110 -3.18 -3.36 3.37
C SER A 110 -3.85 -4.51 4.13
N TYR A 111 -5.06 -4.85 3.72
CA TYR A 111 -5.80 -5.94 4.33
C TYR A 111 -5.33 -7.27 3.77
N ALA A 112 -4.89 -8.18 4.64
CA ALA A 112 -4.59 -9.56 4.25
C ALA A 112 -5.84 -10.19 3.60
N PHE A 113 -5.65 -10.84 2.46
CA PHE A 113 -6.72 -11.41 1.61
C PHE A 113 -7.77 -10.39 1.12
N GLY A 114 -7.57 -9.10 1.35
CA GLY A 114 -8.56 -8.05 1.08
C GLY A 114 -9.73 -8.03 2.06
N GLU A 115 -9.66 -8.78 3.17
CA GLU A 115 -10.74 -8.95 4.13
C GLU A 115 -10.80 -7.81 5.14
N TYR A 116 -11.96 -7.15 5.23
CA TYR A 116 -12.22 -6.10 6.21
C TYR A 116 -13.71 -5.96 6.51
N ASP A 117 -14.02 -5.41 7.67
CA ASP A 117 -15.34 -4.99 8.11
C ASP A 117 -15.23 -3.67 8.90
N GLU A 118 -16.35 -3.13 9.37
CA GLU A 118 -16.35 -1.88 10.15
C GLU A 118 -15.57 -1.99 11.44
N ARG A 119 -15.54 -3.16 12.07
CA ARG A 119 -14.76 -3.41 13.30
C ARG A 119 -13.26 -3.32 13.00
N VAL A 120 -12.81 -3.95 11.92
CA VAL A 120 -11.41 -3.89 11.47
C VAL A 120 -11.02 -2.45 11.14
N ILE A 121 -11.82 -1.74 10.34
CA ILE A 121 -11.58 -0.33 9.99
C ILE A 121 -11.46 0.55 11.24
N ASN A 122 -12.41 0.44 12.16
CA ASN A 122 -12.41 1.24 13.37
C ASN A 122 -11.21 0.92 14.27
N THR A 123 -10.81 -0.34 14.34
CA THR A 123 -9.60 -0.75 15.05
C THR A 123 -8.36 -0.11 14.46
N LEU A 124 -8.18 -0.16 13.16
CA LEU A 124 -7.03 0.44 12.48
C LEU A 124 -7.01 1.97 12.63
N LYS A 125 -8.15 2.64 12.50
CA LYS A 125 -8.27 4.09 12.76
C LYS A 125 -7.84 4.44 14.20
N ASN A 126 -8.29 3.68 15.18
CA ASN A 126 -7.93 3.87 16.59
C ASN A 126 -6.43 3.59 16.86
N LEU A 127 -5.82 2.70 16.10
CA LEU A 127 -4.38 2.46 16.12
C LEU A 127 -3.59 3.54 15.37
N GLY A 128 -4.23 4.50 14.71
CA GLY A 128 -3.61 5.64 14.04
C GLY A 128 -3.14 5.36 12.62
N PHE A 129 -3.68 4.33 11.95
CA PHE A 129 -3.49 4.14 10.52
C PHE A 129 -4.27 5.20 9.73
N ALA A 130 -3.64 5.75 8.71
CA ALA A 130 -4.21 6.80 7.87
C ALA A 130 -4.91 6.24 6.63
N TYR A 131 -4.49 5.07 6.16
CA TYR A 131 -5.10 4.38 5.04
C TYR A 131 -4.92 2.86 5.13
N SER A 132 -5.81 2.14 4.42
CA SER A 132 -5.68 0.72 4.19
C SER A 132 -6.15 0.34 2.79
N ARG A 133 -5.33 -0.42 2.06
CA ARG A 133 -5.62 -0.85 0.70
C ARG A 133 -6.37 -2.19 0.71
N THR A 134 -7.35 -2.27 -0.17
CA THR A 134 -8.11 -3.47 -0.51
C THR A 134 -7.52 -4.16 -1.74
N VAL A 135 -8.15 -5.23 -2.24
CA VAL A 135 -7.64 -6.00 -3.41
C VAL A 135 -8.50 -5.85 -4.66
N GLU A 136 -9.67 -5.23 -4.57
CA GLU A 136 -10.61 -5.12 -5.68
C GLU A 136 -10.14 -4.10 -6.72
N SER A 137 -9.92 -4.56 -7.96
CA SER A 137 -9.60 -3.67 -9.09
C SER A 137 -10.84 -2.94 -9.58
N THR A 138 -10.82 -1.61 -9.55
CA THR A 138 -11.98 -0.78 -9.92
C THR A 138 -12.02 -0.40 -11.41
N GLY A 139 -10.89 -0.47 -12.11
CA GLY A 139 -10.75 0.01 -13.48
C GLY A 139 -10.91 1.53 -13.65
N ASN A 140 -10.95 2.28 -12.55
CA ASN A 140 -11.09 3.75 -12.57
C ASN A 140 -9.88 4.44 -11.93
N PHE A 141 -9.81 5.77 -12.03
CA PHE A 141 -8.67 6.58 -11.58
C PHE A 141 -9.10 7.64 -10.56
N ARG A 142 -10.10 7.34 -9.76
CA ARG A 142 -10.61 8.28 -8.74
C ARG A 142 -9.77 8.14 -7.46
N ILE A 143 -9.52 9.27 -6.81
CA ILE A 143 -9.02 9.27 -5.44
C ILE A 143 -10.12 8.68 -4.55
N PRO A 144 -9.81 7.75 -3.62
CA PRO A 144 -10.79 7.16 -2.74
C PRO A 144 -11.45 8.23 -1.84
N GLU A 145 -12.74 8.08 -1.59
CA GLU A 145 -13.48 8.93 -0.65
C GLU A 145 -13.18 8.54 0.81
N ASP A 146 -12.92 7.24 1.05
CA ASP A 146 -12.47 6.69 2.33
C ASP A 146 -11.12 5.99 2.14
N PHE A 147 -10.07 6.58 2.69
CA PHE A 147 -8.73 6.02 2.61
C PHE A 147 -8.56 4.69 3.37
N MET A 148 -9.49 4.33 4.26
CA MET A 148 -9.50 2.99 4.88
C MET A 148 -10.10 1.92 3.95
N ARG A 149 -10.63 2.31 2.79
CA ARG A 149 -11.15 1.44 1.74
C ARG A 149 -10.52 1.78 0.40
N TRP A 150 -9.21 1.93 0.40
CA TRP A 150 -8.49 2.32 -0.81
C TRP A 150 -8.45 1.16 -1.81
N THR A 151 -9.33 1.22 -2.78
CA THR A 151 -9.40 0.22 -3.86
C THR A 151 -8.39 0.55 -4.96
N PRO A 152 -7.56 -0.40 -5.41
CA PRO A 152 -6.65 -0.19 -6.51
C PRO A 152 -7.37 0.03 -7.84
N SER A 153 -6.73 0.76 -8.74
CA SER A 153 -7.23 0.92 -10.11
C SER A 153 -7.17 -0.40 -10.88
N CYS A 154 -6.07 -1.13 -10.72
CA CYS A 154 -5.89 -2.44 -11.36
C CYS A 154 -4.76 -3.23 -10.70
N HIS A 155 -4.76 -4.54 -10.91
CA HIS A 155 -3.60 -5.38 -10.67
C HIS A 155 -2.54 -5.13 -11.76
N HIS A 156 -1.26 -5.28 -11.44
CA HIS A 156 -0.18 -4.99 -12.40
C HIS A 156 -0.29 -5.80 -13.71
N ASN A 157 -0.80 -7.02 -13.67
CA ASN A 157 -1.05 -7.81 -14.89
C ASN A 157 -2.14 -7.21 -15.79
N ASP A 158 -3.05 -6.42 -15.23
CA ASP A 158 -4.14 -5.77 -15.98
C ASP A 158 -3.70 -4.41 -16.54
N ALA A 159 -2.66 -3.79 -15.97
CA ALA A 159 -2.11 -2.54 -16.48
C ALA A 159 -1.66 -2.68 -17.94
N PHE A 160 -1.11 -3.83 -18.32
CA PHE A 160 -0.72 -4.14 -19.71
C PHE A 160 -1.91 -4.38 -20.64
N ARG A 161 -3.15 -4.46 -20.12
CA ARG A 161 -4.37 -4.65 -20.90
C ARG A 161 -5.04 -3.33 -21.29
N GLY A 162 -4.28 -2.26 -21.41
CA GLY A 162 -4.75 -0.96 -21.89
C GLY A 162 -5.25 -0.01 -20.80
N ILE A 163 -5.16 -0.36 -19.52
CA ILE A 163 -5.53 0.55 -18.42
C ILE A 163 -4.53 1.71 -18.32
N ALA A 164 -3.23 1.41 -18.46
CA ALA A 164 -2.19 2.44 -18.48
C ALA A 164 -2.38 3.43 -19.64
N GLU A 165 -2.72 2.94 -20.83
CA GLU A 165 -3.02 3.80 -21.99
C GLU A 165 -4.24 4.69 -21.73
N LYS A 166 -5.31 4.13 -21.16
CA LYS A 166 -6.49 4.92 -20.78
C LYS A 166 -6.15 6.02 -19.79
N PHE A 167 -5.28 5.73 -18.81
CA PHE A 167 -4.82 6.73 -17.85
C PHE A 167 -4.01 7.84 -18.52
N LEU A 168 -3.12 7.50 -19.44
CA LEU A 168 -2.27 8.46 -20.14
C LEU A 168 -3.06 9.34 -21.14
N HIS A 169 -4.09 8.80 -21.80
CA HIS A 169 -4.80 9.47 -22.90
C HIS A 169 -6.19 10.03 -22.52
N LYS A 170 -6.60 9.95 -21.25
CA LYS A 170 -7.92 10.44 -20.85
C LYS A 170 -7.94 11.98 -20.86
N PRO A 171 -8.79 12.61 -21.68
CA PRO A 171 -8.75 14.06 -21.88
C PRO A 171 -9.57 14.88 -20.87
N ASP A 172 -10.39 14.27 -20.04
CA ASP A 172 -11.39 15.00 -19.26
C ASP A 172 -11.17 14.83 -17.74
N TYR A 173 -10.66 15.90 -17.09
CA TYR A 173 -10.24 15.91 -15.69
C TYR A 173 -11.17 16.79 -14.85
N GLN A 174 -12.35 16.31 -14.56
CA GLN A 174 -13.17 16.95 -13.51
C GLN A 174 -12.65 16.62 -12.09
N LYS A 175 -11.79 15.61 -11.94
CA LYS A 175 -11.14 15.23 -10.68
C LYS A 175 -9.73 14.71 -10.98
N LEU A 176 -8.77 14.93 -10.08
CA LEU A 176 -7.41 14.45 -10.20
C LEU A 176 -7.39 12.92 -10.42
N PRO A 177 -6.85 12.43 -11.54
CA PRO A 177 -6.74 11.00 -11.77
C PRO A 177 -5.56 10.41 -10.98
N LEU A 178 -5.79 9.29 -10.33
CA LEU A 178 -4.79 8.48 -9.64
C LEU A 178 -4.83 7.06 -10.19
N LEU A 179 -3.70 6.56 -10.66
CA LEU A 179 -3.48 5.16 -10.98
C LEU A 179 -2.77 4.50 -9.79
N TYR A 180 -3.45 3.55 -9.17
CA TYR A 180 -2.96 2.84 -7.99
C TYR A 180 -2.92 1.34 -8.21
#